data_b910b1431a1548e8368068c6ebc8dd3b
#
_entry.id   b910b1431a1548e8368068c6ebc8dd3b
#
_cell.length_a   1.000
_cell.length_b   1.000
_cell.length_c   1.000
_cell.angle_alpha   90.00
_cell.angle_beta   90.00
_cell.angle_gamma   90.00
#
_symmetry.space_group_name_H-M   'P 1'
#
loop_
_entity.id
_entity.type
_entity.pdbx_description
1 polymer ?
#
loop_
_entity_poly.entity_id
_entity_poly.type
_entity_poly.pdbx_seq_one_letter_code
_entity_poly.pdbx_strand_id
1 'polypeptide(L)'
;ESERENIRFKFKPNTRTGKDVLKAESLAKSFGKLELFKNASFDIKRGERVFLIGPNGCGKTTLLRILTGEDEADSGTYGFGVKVKFGYFDQRLEGLNLSKTVLDDLWDDYKELGTTQIRNALASFLFKGEEVNKRVKSLSGGERARLALLKLMLSGANLLLLDEPTNHLDIASREILEEALEDFDGTLFVVSHDRYFINKLASRILYMQPDSLVEYQGNYDYYLEKSQGQSQTIQEAKPEAKAPNDYQKRKERESKIRRLKGAIGRIEEQIENLDAESESLNAELLKPEISADYEKVIELTNRLDTIGTQQEDLLLQWEESHEELEKLEADTET
;
A
#
# COMPACT_ATOMS: atom_id res chain seq x y z
N GLU A 1 -12.81 -27.67 -15.08
CA GLU A 1 -12.32 -26.49 -15.82
C GLU A 1 -13.53 -25.63 -16.13
N SER A 2 -13.85 -24.70 -15.23
CA SER A 2 -14.86 -23.67 -15.50
C SER A 2 -14.12 -22.47 -16.09
N GLU A 3 -14.38 -22.17 -17.35
CA GLU A 3 -13.97 -20.94 -18.00
C GLU A 3 -14.32 -19.75 -17.09
N ARG A 4 -13.30 -19.09 -16.58
CA ARG A 4 -13.43 -17.76 -15.97
C ARG A 4 -13.77 -16.81 -17.11
N GLU A 5 -15.04 -16.66 -17.45
CA GLU A 5 -15.50 -15.47 -18.19
C GLU A 5 -15.20 -14.26 -17.30
N ASN A 6 -14.05 -13.65 -17.49
CA ASN A 6 -13.68 -12.39 -16.87
C ASN A 6 -14.59 -11.31 -17.47
N ILE A 7 -15.69 -11.02 -16.81
CA ILE A 7 -16.50 -9.84 -17.10
C ILE A 7 -15.66 -8.62 -16.72
N ARG A 8 -14.89 -8.09 -17.66
CA ARG A 8 -14.11 -6.86 -17.47
C ARG A 8 -15.06 -5.67 -17.58
N PHE A 9 -15.36 -5.08 -16.43
CA PHE A 9 -16.06 -3.79 -16.39
C PHE A 9 -15.03 -2.68 -16.57
N LYS A 10 -15.14 -1.89 -17.67
CA LYS A 10 -14.22 -0.77 -17.93
C LYS A 10 -14.68 0.49 -17.22
N PHE A 11 -13.88 0.94 -16.26
CA PHE A 11 -14.11 2.19 -15.56
C PHE A 11 -13.51 3.36 -16.36
N LYS A 12 -14.37 4.22 -16.90
CA LYS A 12 -13.93 5.39 -17.66
C LYS A 12 -14.28 6.66 -16.91
N PRO A 13 -13.35 7.61 -16.80
CA PRO A 13 -13.66 8.93 -16.29
C PRO A 13 -14.77 9.60 -17.14
N ASN A 14 -15.72 10.24 -16.48
CA ASN A 14 -16.82 10.93 -17.17
C ASN A 14 -16.34 12.14 -17.98
N THR A 15 -15.19 12.70 -17.64
CA THR A 15 -14.66 13.91 -18.26
C THR A 15 -13.15 13.83 -18.39
N ARG A 16 -12.59 14.24 -19.52
CA ARG A 16 -11.17 14.33 -19.73
C ARG A 16 -10.62 15.63 -19.13
N THR A 17 -9.59 15.53 -18.25
CA THR A 17 -8.91 16.68 -17.63
C THR A 17 -8.02 17.44 -18.61
N GLY A 18 -7.59 18.66 -18.24
CA GLY A 18 -6.45 19.32 -18.84
C GLY A 18 -5.14 18.53 -18.69
N LYS A 19 -4.01 19.06 -19.15
CA LYS A 19 -2.70 18.42 -19.01
C LYS A 19 -2.23 18.40 -17.56
N ASP A 20 -2.44 19.51 -16.85
CA ASP A 20 -2.11 19.66 -15.44
C ASP A 20 -3.31 19.21 -14.59
N VAL A 21 -3.08 18.27 -13.68
CA VAL A 21 -4.13 17.66 -12.85
C VAL A 21 -4.06 18.16 -11.41
N LEU A 22 -2.87 18.19 -10.83
CA LEU A 22 -2.65 18.67 -9.48
C LEU A 22 -1.30 19.36 -9.41
N LYS A 23 -1.23 20.51 -8.73
CA LYS A 23 0.02 21.21 -8.43
C LYS A 23 0.04 21.59 -6.96
N ALA A 24 1.17 21.35 -6.30
CA ALA A 24 1.43 21.75 -4.92
C ALA A 24 2.76 22.50 -4.87
N GLU A 25 2.80 23.61 -4.13
CA GLU A 25 3.95 24.48 -4.00
C GLU A 25 4.24 24.76 -2.53
N SER A 26 5.41 24.33 -2.09
CA SER A 26 5.97 24.58 -0.74
C SER A 26 5.01 24.27 0.40
N LEU A 27 4.23 23.20 0.28
CA LEU A 27 3.34 22.77 1.36
C LEU A 27 4.14 22.37 2.59
N ALA A 28 3.66 22.79 3.76
CA ALA A 28 4.20 22.39 5.06
C ALA A 28 3.07 22.04 6.04
N LYS A 29 3.37 21.11 6.95
CA LYS A 29 2.45 20.71 8.01
C LYS A 29 3.18 20.26 9.26
N SER A 30 2.70 20.74 10.42
CA SER A 30 3.17 20.35 11.75
C SER A 30 1.98 20.13 12.69
N PHE A 31 2.16 19.31 13.71
CA PHE A 31 1.25 19.16 14.83
C PHE A 31 1.97 19.50 16.13
N GLY A 32 1.74 20.70 16.62
CA GLY A 32 2.44 21.25 17.78
C GLY A 32 3.95 21.35 17.54
N LYS A 33 4.75 20.52 18.23
CA LYS A 33 6.21 20.46 18.04
C LYS A 33 6.67 19.44 17.01
N LEU A 34 5.76 18.57 16.55
CA LEU A 34 6.08 17.54 15.56
C LEU A 34 5.91 18.12 14.16
N GLU A 35 7.00 18.37 13.50
CA GLU A 35 7.03 18.75 12.10
C GLU A 35 6.94 17.48 11.24
N LEU A 36 5.94 17.39 10.36
CA LEU A 36 5.74 16.26 9.48
C LEU A 36 6.53 16.42 8.18
N PHE A 37 6.33 17.56 7.52
CA PHE A 37 7.04 17.89 6.27
C PHE A 37 7.08 19.39 6.02
N LYS A 38 8.12 19.84 5.30
CA LYS A 38 8.30 21.19 4.77
C LYS A 38 8.54 21.12 3.27
N ASN A 39 8.23 22.24 2.60
CA ASN A 39 8.57 22.46 1.18
C ASN A 39 8.13 21.33 0.24
N ALA A 40 7.04 20.62 0.56
CA ALA A 40 6.52 19.61 -0.33
C ALA A 40 5.97 20.28 -1.60
N SER A 41 6.73 20.17 -2.69
CA SER A 41 6.38 20.74 -4.00
C SER A 41 6.40 19.64 -5.04
N PHE A 42 5.30 19.51 -5.79
CA PHE A 42 5.16 18.54 -6.87
C PHE A 42 4.04 18.93 -7.81
N ASP A 43 4.04 18.36 -8.99
CA ASP A 43 2.97 18.49 -9.96
C ASP A 43 2.61 17.11 -10.53
N ILE A 44 1.34 16.89 -10.84
CA ILE A 44 0.84 15.63 -11.41
C ILE A 44 0.17 15.95 -12.73
N LYS A 45 0.57 15.22 -13.78
CA LYS A 45 0.00 15.35 -15.12
C LYS A 45 -1.06 14.29 -15.37
N ARG A 46 -1.91 14.54 -16.34
CA ARG A 46 -2.95 13.59 -16.75
C ARG A 46 -2.36 12.25 -17.18
N GLY A 47 -2.92 11.18 -16.66
CA GLY A 47 -2.54 9.79 -16.96
C GLY A 47 -1.29 9.31 -16.22
N GLU A 48 -0.68 10.15 -15.38
CA GLU A 48 0.42 9.69 -14.54
C GLU A 48 -0.09 8.79 -13.41
N ARG A 49 0.77 7.86 -13.03
CA ARG A 49 0.60 6.94 -11.91
C ARG A 49 1.68 7.23 -10.87
N VAL A 50 1.37 8.19 -10.00
CA VAL A 50 2.34 8.73 -9.03
C VAL A 50 2.13 8.05 -7.69
N PHE A 51 3.21 7.50 -7.14
CA PHE A 51 3.21 6.88 -5.82
C PHE A 51 4.00 7.71 -4.83
N LEU A 52 3.39 8.00 -3.68
CA LEU A 52 4.01 8.68 -2.56
C LEU A 52 4.48 7.64 -1.54
N ILE A 53 5.79 7.56 -1.34
CA ILE A 53 6.40 6.67 -0.38
C ILE A 53 7.22 7.48 0.64
N GLY A 54 7.61 6.85 1.73
CA GLY A 54 8.42 7.48 2.78
C GLY A 54 8.22 6.82 4.14
N PRO A 55 9.00 7.18 5.16
CA PRO A 55 8.92 6.59 6.50
C PRO A 55 7.51 6.68 7.12
N ASN A 56 7.23 5.79 8.07
CA ASN A 56 5.99 5.88 8.83
C ASN A 56 5.97 7.17 9.65
N GLY A 57 4.80 7.84 9.69
CA GLY A 57 4.62 9.09 10.41
C GLY A 57 5.19 10.35 9.73
N CYS A 58 5.75 10.27 8.51
CA CYS A 58 6.25 11.45 7.79
C CYS A 58 5.15 12.35 7.19
N GLY A 59 3.86 11.98 7.35
CA GLY A 59 2.74 12.83 6.94
C GLY A 59 2.10 12.50 5.59
N LYS A 60 2.31 11.30 5.02
CA LYS A 60 1.71 10.89 3.74
C LYS A 60 0.19 11.00 3.71
N THR A 61 -0.49 10.37 4.68
CA THR A 61 -1.95 10.48 4.88
C THR A 61 -2.39 11.92 5.12
N THR A 62 -1.61 12.68 5.91
CA THR A 62 -1.89 14.10 6.17
C THR A 62 -1.82 14.93 4.90
N LEU A 63 -0.86 14.65 4.02
CA LEU A 63 -0.78 15.31 2.71
C LEU A 63 -2.02 15.00 1.87
N LEU A 64 -2.49 13.76 1.81
CA LEU A 64 -3.73 13.42 1.10
C LEU A 64 -4.94 14.13 1.70
N ARG A 65 -5.05 14.22 3.03
CA ARG A 65 -6.14 14.96 3.70
C ARG A 65 -6.10 16.47 3.42
N ILE A 66 -4.92 17.05 3.32
CA ILE A 66 -4.78 18.46 2.90
C ILE A 66 -5.32 18.61 1.47
N LEU A 67 -4.95 17.71 0.56
CA LEU A 67 -5.42 17.75 -0.83
C LEU A 67 -6.91 17.52 -0.97
N THR A 68 -7.54 16.74 -0.08
CA THR A 68 -9.00 16.52 -0.06
C THR A 68 -9.76 17.65 0.64
N GLY A 69 -9.05 18.54 1.35
CA GLY A 69 -9.64 19.63 2.13
C GLY A 69 -10.15 19.21 3.52
N GLU A 70 -9.81 18.00 3.98
CA GLU A 70 -10.11 17.53 5.34
C GLU A 70 -9.19 18.15 6.40
N ASP A 71 -7.94 18.47 6.00
CA ASP A 71 -6.95 19.16 6.83
C ASP A 71 -6.45 20.42 6.11
N GLU A 72 -5.93 21.39 6.88
CA GLU A 72 -5.32 22.60 6.35
C GLU A 72 -3.79 22.49 6.39
N ALA A 73 -3.11 23.00 5.36
CA ALA A 73 -1.67 23.18 5.38
C ALA A 73 -1.29 24.38 6.26
N ASP A 74 -0.15 24.30 6.96
CA ASP A 74 0.38 25.46 7.73
C ASP A 74 0.93 26.54 6.80
N SER A 75 1.46 26.15 5.63
CA SER A 75 1.93 27.06 4.57
C SER A 75 1.96 26.38 3.22
N GLY A 76 2.16 27.18 2.18
CA GLY A 76 2.17 26.72 0.79
C GLY A 76 0.78 26.77 0.16
N THR A 77 0.68 26.33 -1.09
CA THR A 77 -0.57 26.31 -1.85
C THR A 77 -0.66 25.05 -2.69
N TYR A 78 -1.89 24.63 -2.98
CA TYR A 78 -2.15 23.58 -3.97
C TYR A 78 -3.39 23.92 -4.80
N GLY A 79 -3.49 23.31 -5.97
CA GLY A 79 -4.65 23.51 -6.82
C GLY A 79 -4.84 22.38 -7.82
N PHE A 80 -6.10 22.08 -8.11
CA PHE A 80 -6.48 21.12 -9.13
C PHE A 80 -6.64 21.80 -10.49
N GLY A 81 -6.29 21.08 -11.52
CA GLY A 81 -6.43 21.53 -12.89
C GLY A 81 -7.90 21.61 -13.35
N VAL A 82 -8.09 22.14 -14.56
CA VAL A 82 -9.43 22.32 -15.12
C VAL A 82 -10.13 20.98 -15.33
N LYS A 83 -11.41 20.89 -14.92
CA LYS A 83 -12.26 19.69 -14.99
C LYS A 83 -11.74 18.48 -14.22
N VAL A 84 -10.87 18.69 -13.24
CA VAL A 84 -10.47 17.61 -12.33
C VAL A 84 -11.62 17.30 -11.39
N LYS A 85 -12.02 16.03 -11.36
CA LYS A 85 -12.91 15.45 -10.38
C LYS A 85 -12.13 14.35 -9.67
N PHE A 86 -11.72 14.62 -8.43
CA PHE A 86 -11.03 13.60 -7.66
C PHE A 86 -11.99 12.70 -6.89
N GLY A 87 -11.55 11.49 -6.63
CA GLY A 87 -12.16 10.58 -5.68
C GLY A 87 -11.11 10.15 -4.69
N TYR A 88 -11.48 10.03 -3.42
CA TYR A 88 -10.57 9.68 -2.33
C TYR A 88 -10.97 8.35 -1.71
N PHE A 89 -9.99 7.50 -1.53
CA PHE A 89 -10.14 6.23 -0.82
C PHE A 89 -9.23 6.27 0.41
N ASP A 90 -9.85 6.17 1.59
CA ASP A 90 -9.17 6.08 2.86
C ASP A 90 -9.47 4.76 3.58
N GLN A 91 -8.68 4.46 4.61
CA GLN A 91 -8.84 3.24 5.42
C GLN A 91 -10.15 3.22 6.23
N ARG A 92 -10.80 4.36 6.46
CA ARG A 92 -12.07 4.44 7.23
C ARG A 92 -13.25 3.95 6.43
N LEU A 93 -13.09 3.79 5.10
CA LEU A 93 -14.14 3.32 4.19
C LEU A 93 -15.42 4.15 4.30
N GLU A 94 -15.26 5.47 4.40
CA GLU A 94 -16.39 6.41 4.47
C GLU A 94 -17.23 6.34 3.18
N GLY A 95 -18.54 6.55 3.30
CA GLY A 95 -19.48 6.52 2.17
C GLY A 95 -20.21 5.21 1.95
N LEU A 96 -20.01 4.18 2.79
CA LEU A 96 -20.80 2.96 2.77
C LEU A 96 -22.00 3.06 3.73
N ASN A 97 -23.20 2.71 3.26
CA ASN A 97 -24.38 2.64 4.12
C ASN A 97 -24.53 1.23 4.72
N LEU A 98 -24.12 1.11 5.98
CA LEU A 98 -24.10 -0.17 6.71
C LEU A 98 -25.47 -0.85 6.84
N SER A 99 -26.58 -0.11 6.70
CA SER A 99 -27.94 -0.64 6.84
C SER A 99 -28.50 -1.26 5.55
N LYS A 100 -27.93 -0.91 4.39
CA LYS A 100 -28.36 -1.37 3.07
C LYS A 100 -27.73 -2.72 2.70
N THR A 101 -28.27 -3.36 1.66
CA THR A 101 -27.59 -4.44 0.98
C THR A 101 -26.48 -3.89 0.09
N VAL A 102 -25.54 -4.74 -0.30
CA VAL A 102 -24.46 -4.36 -1.25
C VAL A 102 -25.05 -3.81 -2.55
N LEU A 103 -26.09 -4.46 -3.05
CA LEU A 103 -26.77 -4.04 -4.28
C LEU A 103 -27.46 -2.68 -4.11
N ASP A 104 -28.24 -2.51 -3.02
CA ASP A 104 -29.00 -1.27 -2.79
C ASP A 104 -28.06 -0.09 -2.49
N ASP A 105 -26.95 -0.31 -1.80
CA ASP A 105 -25.97 0.72 -1.51
C ASP A 105 -25.35 1.28 -2.79
N LEU A 106 -25.07 0.40 -3.75
CA LEU A 106 -24.54 0.81 -5.04
C LEU A 106 -25.62 1.40 -5.94
N TRP A 107 -26.82 0.79 -5.97
CA TRP A 107 -27.93 1.23 -6.81
C TRP A 107 -28.39 2.65 -6.48
N ASP A 108 -28.44 3.00 -5.22
CA ASP A 108 -28.94 4.32 -4.81
C ASP A 108 -28.01 5.46 -5.22
N ASP A 109 -26.72 5.19 -5.34
CA ASP A 109 -25.72 6.18 -5.76
C ASP A 109 -25.61 6.30 -7.29
N TYR A 110 -25.96 5.21 -8.03
CA TYR A 110 -25.76 5.13 -9.49
C TYR A 110 -27.05 4.69 -10.20
N LYS A 111 -28.14 5.43 -9.96
CA LYS A 111 -29.49 5.14 -10.53
C LYS A 111 -29.55 5.21 -12.05
N GLU A 112 -28.60 5.89 -12.68
CA GLU A 112 -28.44 5.96 -14.12
C GLU A 112 -27.94 4.64 -14.75
N LEU A 113 -27.30 3.79 -13.95
CA LEU A 113 -26.85 2.48 -14.40
C LEU A 113 -28.01 1.48 -14.32
N GLY A 114 -28.19 0.68 -15.35
CA GLY A 114 -29.15 -0.41 -15.33
C GLY A 114 -28.77 -1.52 -14.34
N THR A 115 -29.76 -2.29 -13.85
CA THR A 115 -29.52 -3.39 -12.88
C THR A 115 -28.45 -4.36 -13.35
N THR A 116 -28.43 -4.69 -14.63
CA THR A 116 -27.44 -5.59 -15.23
C THR A 116 -26.03 -4.99 -15.14
N GLN A 117 -25.88 -3.69 -15.39
CA GLN A 117 -24.59 -3.01 -15.31
C GLN A 117 -24.06 -2.99 -13.88
N ILE A 118 -24.92 -2.71 -12.89
CA ILE A 118 -24.55 -2.74 -11.48
C ILE A 118 -24.14 -4.16 -11.03
N ARG A 119 -24.91 -5.18 -11.43
CA ARG A 119 -24.55 -6.58 -11.11
C ARG A 119 -23.23 -7.01 -11.77
N ASN A 120 -22.96 -6.57 -13.00
CA ASN A 120 -21.69 -6.83 -13.67
C ASN A 120 -20.53 -6.10 -12.98
N ALA A 121 -20.73 -4.85 -12.55
CA ALA A 121 -19.74 -4.11 -11.78
C ALA A 121 -19.47 -4.79 -10.42
N LEU A 122 -20.50 -5.24 -9.71
CA LEU A 122 -20.35 -6.01 -8.48
C LEU A 122 -19.61 -7.35 -8.71
N ALA A 123 -19.95 -8.05 -9.78
CA ALA A 123 -19.32 -9.34 -10.12
C ALA A 123 -17.83 -9.18 -10.45
N SER A 124 -17.41 -8.06 -11.07
CA SER A 124 -16.00 -7.77 -11.32
C SER A 124 -15.19 -7.49 -10.03
N PHE A 125 -15.88 -7.17 -8.92
CA PHE A 125 -15.32 -7.03 -7.58
C PHE A 125 -15.66 -8.22 -6.66
N LEU A 126 -15.89 -9.40 -7.21
CA LEU A 126 -16.21 -10.67 -6.54
C LEU A 126 -17.53 -10.68 -5.73
N PHE A 127 -18.42 -9.74 -5.91
CA PHE A 127 -19.76 -9.84 -5.33
C PHE A 127 -20.67 -10.59 -6.29
N LYS A 128 -20.85 -11.92 -6.09
CA LYS A 128 -21.61 -12.82 -6.96
C LYS A 128 -22.76 -13.50 -6.23
N GLY A 129 -23.80 -13.87 -6.99
CA GLY A 129 -24.93 -14.65 -6.44
C GLY A 129 -25.60 -13.96 -5.25
N GLU A 130 -25.70 -14.65 -4.13
CA GLU A 130 -26.32 -14.15 -2.90
C GLU A 130 -25.51 -13.07 -2.16
N GLU A 131 -24.23 -12.89 -2.49
CA GLU A 131 -23.38 -11.90 -1.83
C GLU A 131 -23.86 -10.45 -2.06
N VAL A 132 -24.48 -10.18 -3.18
CA VAL A 132 -25.06 -8.86 -3.49
C VAL A 132 -26.23 -8.50 -2.56
N ASN A 133 -26.86 -9.49 -1.94
CA ASN A 133 -27.98 -9.34 -1.02
C ASN A 133 -27.52 -9.23 0.45
N LYS A 134 -26.23 -9.51 0.75
CA LYS A 134 -25.67 -9.32 2.09
C LYS A 134 -25.79 -7.87 2.51
N ARG A 135 -26.05 -7.62 3.79
CA ARG A 135 -25.98 -6.26 4.33
C ARG A 135 -24.53 -5.79 4.44
N VAL A 136 -24.28 -4.54 4.11
CA VAL A 136 -22.92 -3.93 4.16
C VAL A 136 -22.28 -4.07 5.55
N LYS A 137 -23.09 -4.00 6.63
CA LYS A 137 -22.60 -4.22 8.01
C LYS A 137 -22.05 -5.63 8.27
N SER A 138 -22.49 -6.63 7.52
CA SER A 138 -22.07 -8.04 7.69
C SER A 138 -20.87 -8.42 6.81
N LEU A 139 -20.36 -7.47 6.01
CA LEU A 139 -19.17 -7.67 5.20
C LEU A 139 -17.91 -7.66 6.09
N SER A 140 -16.93 -8.46 5.71
CA SER A 140 -15.57 -8.38 6.24
C SER A 140 -14.90 -7.04 5.89
N GLY A 141 -13.76 -6.74 6.51
CA GLY A 141 -12.99 -5.53 6.18
C GLY A 141 -12.61 -5.47 4.70
N GLY A 142 -12.09 -6.57 4.15
CA GLY A 142 -11.71 -6.69 2.73
C GLY A 142 -12.90 -6.56 1.77
N GLU A 143 -14.05 -7.18 2.09
CA GLU A 143 -15.28 -7.03 1.30
C GLU A 143 -15.77 -5.58 1.29
N ARG A 144 -15.72 -4.88 2.44
CA ARG A 144 -16.07 -3.46 2.51
C ARG A 144 -15.12 -2.59 1.71
N ALA A 145 -13.82 -2.86 1.76
CA ALA A 145 -12.83 -2.13 0.96
C ALA A 145 -13.08 -2.31 -0.55
N ARG A 146 -13.37 -3.54 -1.02
CA ARG A 146 -13.75 -3.81 -2.42
C ARG A 146 -15.01 -3.03 -2.83
N LEU A 147 -16.04 -2.99 -1.98
CA LEU A 147 -17.26 -2.23 -2.28
C LEU A 147 -17.00 -0.73 -2.34
N ALA A 148 -16.25 -0.18 -1.40
CA ALA A 148 -15.87 1.24 -1.40
C ALA A 148 -15.04 1.61 -2.64
N LEU A 149 -14.10 0.75 -3.03
CA LEU A 149 -13.31 0.95 -4.23
C LEU A 149 -14.18 0.90 -5.50
N LEU A 150 -15.10 -0.07 -5.60
CA LEU A 150 -16.04 -0.14 -6.70
C LEU A 150 -16.88 1.14 -6.81
N LYS A 151 -17.41 1.66 -5.69
CA LYS A 151 -18.13 2.95 -5.65
C LYS A 151 -17.23 4.08 -6.15
N LEU A 152 -15.98 4.13 -5.69
CA LEU A 152 -15.03 5.14 -6.14
C LEU A 152 -14.80 5.06 -7.66
N MET A 153 -14.60 3.87 -8.20
CA MET A 153 -14.39 3.67 -9.64
C MET A 153 -15.61 4.06 -10.48
N LEU A 154 -16.83 3.87 -9.95
CA LEU A 154 -18.08 4.28 -10.62
C LEU A 154 -18.36 5.77 -10.49
N SER A 155 -17.72 6.50 -9.58
CA SER A 155 -17.96 7.93 -9.34
C SER A 155 -17.68 8.83 -10.54
N GLY A 156 -17.02 8.29 -11.57
CA GLY A 156 -16.58 9.04 -12.76
C GLY A 156 -15.46 10.02 -12.47
N ALA A 157 -14.76 9.86 -11.35
CA ALA A 157 -13.55 10.59 -11.03
C ALA A 157 -12.47 10.37 -12.08
N ASN A 158 -11.65 11.39 -12.33
CA ASN A 158 -10.54 11.34 -13.29
C ASN A 158 -9.16 11.47 -12.62
N LEU A 159 -9.17 11.70 -11.30
CA LEU A 159 -8.03 11.58 -10.41
C LEU A 159 -8.45 10.73 -9.20
N LEU A 160 -7.72 9.66 -8.93
CA LEU A 160 -7.90 8.86 -7.71
C LEU A 160 -6.77 9.16 -6.73
N LEU A 161 -7.16 9.55 -5.52
CA LEU A 161 -6.29 9.71 -4.36
C LEU A 161 -6.51 8.48 -3.48
N LEU A 162 -5.50 7.62 -3.33
CA LEU A 162 -5.62 6.34 -2.62
C LEU A 162 -4.64 6.30 -1.46
N ASP A 163 -5.15 6.06 -0.24
CA ASP A 163 -4.33 5.93 0.97
C ASP A 163 -4.29 4.46 1.42
N GLU A 164 -3.14 3.82 1.21
CA GLU A 164 -2.86 2.42 1.54
C GLU A 164 -3.98 1.45 1.07
N PRO A 165 -4.33 1.45 -0.23
CA PRO A 165 -5.51 0.73 -0.72
C PRO A 165 -5.37 -0.80 -0.68
N THR A 166 -4.15 -1.32 -0.50
CA THR A 166 -3.87 -2.77 -0.39
C THR A 166 -3.97 -3.30 1.04
N ASN A 167 -4.02 -2.41 2.06
CA ASN A 167 -4.07 -2.81 3.44
C ASN A 167 -5.36 -3.59 3.77
N HIS A 168 -5.20 -4.68 4.52
CA HIS A 168 -6.30 -5.55 4.95
C HIS A 168 -7.05 -6.27 3.82
N LEU A 169 -6.51 -6.27 2.60
CA LEU A 169 -7.05 -7.04 1.49
C LEU A 169 -6.42 -8.43 1.46
N ASP A 170 -7.28 -9.45 1.27
CA ASP A 170 -6.82 -10.78 0.88
C ASP A 170 -6.23 -10.77 -0.55
N ILE A 171 -5.50 -11.82 -0.90
CA ILE A 171 -4.80 -11.94 -2.19
C ILE A 171 -5.76 -11.71 -3.37
N ALA A 172 -6.93 -12.33 -3.36
CA ALA A 172 -7.90 -12.21 -4.45
C ALA A 172 -8.46 -10.78 -4.57
N SER A 173 -8.70 -10.09 -3.45
CA SER A 173 -9.14 -8.69 -3.42
C SER A 173 -8.06 -7.75 -3.93
N ARG A 174 -6.79 -8.04 -3.61
CA ARG A 174 -5.63 -7.27 -4.07
C ARG A 174 -5.45 -7.38 -5.59
N GLU A 175 -5.53 -8.59 -6.15
CA GLU A 175 -5.45 -8.82 -7.59
C GLU A 175 -6.52 -8.02 -8.34
N ILE A 176 -7.77 -7.99 -7.85
CA ILE A 176 -8.86 -7.23 -8.46
C ILE A 176 -8.62 -5.73 -8.38
N LEU A 177 -8.13 -5.22 -7.24
CA LEU A 177 -7.73 -3.82 -7.10
C LEU A 177 -6.68 -3.46 -8.14
N GLU A 178 -5.64 -4.27 -8.28
CA GLU A 178 -4.56 -4.05 -9.22
C GLU A 178 -5.04 -4.02 -10.66
N GLU A 179 -5.85 -5.02 -11.07
CA GLU A 179 -6.43 -5.06 -12.42
C GLU A 179 -7.33 -3.84 -12.70
N ALA A 180 -8.18 -3.46 -11.72
CA ALA A 180 -9.07 -2.32 -11.88
C ALA A 180 -8.30 -1.00 -12.02
N LEU A 181 -7.21 -0.81 -11.28
CA LEU A 181 -6.36 0.37 -11.37
C LEU A 181 -5.46 0.36 -12.61
N GLU A 182 -5.05 -0.81 -13.08
CA GLU A 182 -4.30 -0.97 -14.34
C GLU A 182 -5.15 -0.55 -15.54
N ASP A 183 -6.42 -0.95 -15.55
CA ASP A 183 -7.39 -0.62 -16.61
C ASP A 183 -7.98 0.82 -16.49
N PHE A 184 -7.68 1.54 -15.40
CA PHE A 184 -8.22 2.89 -15.19
C PHE A 184 -7.54 3.94 -16.08
N ASP A 185 -8.33 4.60 -16.93
CA ASP A 185 -7.87 5.63 -17.87
C ASP A 185 -7.62 7.03 -17.26
N GLY A 186 -7.66 7.14 -15.93
CA GLY A 186 -7.44 8.40 -15.21
C GLY A 186 -6.02 8.55 -14.69
N THR A 187 -5.87 9.49 -13.76
CA THR A 187 -4.63 9.80 -13.05
C THR A 187 -4.68 9.17 -11.66
N LEU A 188 -3.59 8.61 -11.20
CA LEU A 188 -3.47 8.01 -9.88
C LEU A 188 -2.46 8.78 -9.01
N PHE A 189 -2.84 9.07 -7.78
CA PHE A 189 -1.92 9.49 -6.73
C PHE A 189 -2.13 8.60 -5.52
N VAL A 190 -1.16 7.77 -5.22
CA VAL A 190 -1.30 6.62 -4.31
C VAL A 190 -0.24 6.68 -3.22
N VAL A 191 -0.65 6.55 -1.97
CA VAL A 191 0.22 6.22 -0.85
C VAL A 191 0.21 4.71 -0.71
N SER A 192 1.36 4.06 -0.74
CA SER A 192 1.48 2.63 -0.47
C SER A 192 2.87 2.25 0.02
N HIS A 193 2.93 1.18 0.80
CA HIS A 193 4.16 0.50 1.20
C HIS A 193 4.36 -0.84 0.49
N ASP A 194 3.38 -1.28 -0.28
CA ASP A 194 3.41 -2.55 -1.02
C ASP A 194 4.31 -2.42 -2.26
N ARG A 195 5.48 -3.04 -2.21
CA ARG A 195 6.50 -2.97 -3.26
C ARG A 195 6.02 -3.56 -4.59
N TYR A 196 5.29 -4.68 -4.55
CA TYR A 196 4.75 -5.32 -5.75
C TYR A 196 3.71 -4.44 -6.43
N PHE A 197 2.80 -3.89 -5.64
CA PHE A 197 1.79 -2.97 -6.10
C PHE A 197 2.39 -1.70 -6.73
N ILE A 198 3.41 -1.12 -6.07
CA ILE A 198 4.15 0.04 -6.60
C ILE A 198 4.85 -0.33 -7.91
N ASN A 199 5.59 -1.45 -7.95
CA ASN A 199 6.32 -1.89 -9.16
C ASN A 199 5.41 -2.11 -10.35
N LYS A 200 4.22 -2.67 -10.12
CA LYS A 200 3.24 -2.97 -11.16
C LYS A 200 2.64 -1.72 -11.78
N LEU A 201 2.35 -0.70 -10.98
CA LEU A 201 1.53 0.43 -11.41
C LEU A 201 2.28 1.76 -11.51
N ALA A 202 3.35 1.98 -10.76
CA ALA A 202 4.00 3.27 -10.70
C ALA A 202 4.72 3.64 -12.00
N SER A 203 4.46 4.83 -12.49
CA SER A 203 5.28 5.49 -13.51
C SER A 203 6.25 6.52 -12.91
N ARG A 204 5.96 6.98 -11.69
CA ARG A 204 6.74 7.98 -10.97
C ARG A 204 6.56 7.81 -9.47
N ILE A 205 7.64 7.98 -8.72
CA ILE A 205 7.65 7.92 -7.26
C ILE A 205 8.05 9.27 -6.68
N LEU A 206 7.33 9.69 -5.67
CA LEU A 206 7.65 10.81 -4.80
C LEU A 206 8.06 10.25 -3.44
N TYR A 207 9.32 10.46 -3.06
CA TYR A 207 9.82 10.05 -1.75
C TYR A 207 9.74 11.21 -0.77
N MET A 208 8.91 11.05 0.26
CA MET A 208 8.68 12.08 1.27
C MET A 208 9.75 12.02 2.36
N GLN A 209 10.43 13.14 2.55
CA GLN A 209 11.39 13.38 3.62
C GLN A 209 10.90 14.57 4.47
N PRO A 210 11.41 14.76 5.71
CA PRO A 210 10.97 15.89 6.55
C PRO A 210 11.13 17.27 5.88
N ASP A 211 12.24 17.48 5.18
CA ASP A 211 12.60 18.78 4.61
C ASP A 211 12.37 18.90 3.09
N SER A 212 12.02 17.80 2.42
CA SER A 212 11.91 17.79 0.97
C SER A 212 11.07 16.62 0.45
N LEU A 213 10.70 16.73 -0.81
CA LEU A 213 10.08 15.68 -1.58
C LEU A 213 10.98 15.37 -2.77
N VAL A 214 11.51 14.15 -2.82
CA VAL A 214 12.45 13.73 -3.88
C VAL A 214 11.69 12.93 -4.93
N GLU A 215 11.93 13.24 -6.19
CA GLU A 215 11.22 12.65 -7.32
C GLU A 215 12.09 11.61 -8.05
N TYR A 216 11.49 10.46 -8.37
CA TYR A 216 12.10 9.39 -9.16
C TYR A 216 11.18 9.04 -10.34
N GLN A 217 11.71 9.15 -11.57
CA GLN A 217 10.97 8.84 -12.80
C GLN A 217 11.07 7.34 -13.10
N GLY A 218 10.17 6.53 -12.52
CA GLY A 218 10.15 5.09 -12.68
C GLY A 218 9.37 4.39 -11.58
N ASN A 219 9.54 3.08 -11.51
CA ASN A 219 8.92 2.20 -10.53
C ASN A 219 9.77 2.05 -9.25
N TYR A 220 9.37 1.13 -8.37
CA TYR A 220 10.05 0.92 -7.08
C TYR A 220 11.50 0.44 -7.24
N ASP A 221 11.78 -0.43 -8.21
CA ASP A 221 13.14 -0.93 -8.47
C ASP A 221 14.06 0.19 -8.94
N TYR A 222 13.57 1.08 -9.81
CA TYR A 222 14.31 2.27 -10.22
C TYR A 222 14.59 3.21 -9.04
N TYR A 223 13.61 3.39 -8.14
CA TYR A 223 13.82 4.16 -6.91
C TYR A 223 14.91 3.55 -6.05
N LEU A 224 14.91 2.22 -5.84
CA LEU A 224 15.94 1.54 -5.04
C LEU A 224 17.34 1.72 -5.64
N GLU A 225 17.48 1.52 -6.95
CA GLU A 225 18.75 1.69 -7.66
C GLU A 225 19.31 3.11 -7.47
N LYS A 226 18.46 4.13 -7.64
CA LYS A 226 18.89 5.53 -7.55
C LYS A 226 19.10 6.00 -6.11
N SER A 227 18.30 5.55 -5.17
CA SER A 227 18.45 5.91 -3.75
C SER A 227 19.73 5.35 -3.15
N GLN A 228 20.14 4.13 -3.53
CA GLN A 228 21.42 3.55 -3.14
C GLN A 228 22.62 4.29 -3.75
N GLY A 229 22.49 4.74 -5.00
CA GLY A 229 23.53 5.55 -5.67
C GLY A 229 23.70 6.95 -5.07
N GLN A 230 22.62 7.58 -4.61
CA GLN A 230 22.68 8.92 -3.98
C GLN A 230 23.26 8.87 -2.55
N SER A 231 23.13 7.75 -1.84
CA SER A 231 23.78 7.57 -0.53
C SER A 231 25.31 7.54 -0.64
N GLN A 232 25.85 7.25 -1.81
CA GLN A 232 27.29 7.32 -2.08
C GLN A 232 27.75 8.75 -2.45
N THR A 233 26.87 9.62 -2.97
CA THR A 233 27.23 10.96 -3.46
C THR A 233 27.17 12.07 -2.39
N ILE A 234 26.52 11.83 -1.25
CA ILE A 234 26.43 12.83 -0.16
C ILE A 234 27.63 12.75 0.82
N GLN A 235 28.53 11.78 0.68
CA GLN A 235 29.74 11.66 1.50
C GLN A 235 31.02 12.22 0.86
N GLU A 236 30.97 12.82 -0.33
CA GLU A 236 32.16 13.41 -0.96
C GLU A 236 32.19 14.94 -0.92
N ALA A 237 32.37 15.48 0.29
CA ALA A 237 32.96 16.81 0.49
C ALA A 237 33.81 16.82 1.78
N LYS A 238 34.89 16.03 1.80
CA LYS A 238 36.08 16.23 2.65
C LYS A 238 37.30 15.62 1.98
N PRO A 239 38.50 16.14 2.27
CA PRO A 239 39.64 16.08 1.37
C PRO A 239 40.28 14.68 1.27
N GLU A 240 40.89 14.47 0.11
CA GLU A 240 41.65 13.28 -0.31
C GLU A 240 42.27 12.45 0.81
N ALA A 241 41.67 11.28 1.07
CA ALA A 241 42.32 10.18 1.72
C ALA A 241 42.40 9.01 0.76
N LYS A 242 43.58 8.44 0.62
CA LYS A 242 44.02 7.38 -0.29
C LYS A 242 42.97 6.28 -0.43
N ALA A 243 42.80 5.76 -1.66
CA ALA A 243 41.95 4.64 -2.00
C ALA A 243 42.02 3.50 -0.97
N PRO A 244 40.87 2.92 -0.54
CA PRO A 244 40.88 1.80 0.40
C PRO A 244 41.57 0.61 -0.23
N ASN A 245 42.58 0.07 0.46
CA ASN A 245 43.31 -1.12 0.10
C ASN A 245 42.34 -2.31 0.01
N ASP A 246 42.42 -3.20 -0.96
CA ASP A 246 41.56 -4.38 -1.18
C ASP A 246 41.34 -5.22 0.11
N TYR A 247 42.29 -5.16 1.02
CA TYR A 247 42.20 -5.78 2.34
C TYR A 247 41.09 -5.19 3.23
N GLN A 248 40.86 -3.87 3.18
CA GLN A 248 39.81 -3.22 3.97
C GLN A 248 38.42 -3.55 3.45
N LYS A 249 38.24 -3.54 2.13
CA LYS A 249 36.98 -3.95 1.48
C LYS A 249 36.60 -5.39 1.81
N ARG A 250 37.58 -6.30 1.78
CA ARG A 250 37.39 -7.71 2.13
C ARG A 250 36.99 -7.89 3.60
N LYS A 251 37.60 -7.17 4.53
CA LYS A 251 37.31 -7.23 5.95
C LYS A 251 35.92 -6.64 6.30
N GLU A 252 35.52 -5.57 5.65
CA GLU A 252 34.18 -4.97 5.79
C GLU A 252 33.10 -5.92 5.29
N ARG A 253 33.34 -6.57 4.16
CA ARG A 253 32.46 -7.58 3.56
C ARG A 253 32.30 -8.81 4.46
N GLU A 254 33.40 -9.38 4.94
CA GLU A 254 33.37 -10.51 5.90
C GLU A 254 32.62 -10.16 7.20
N SER A 255 32.77 -8.92 7.66
CA SER A 255 32.02 -8.40 8.82
C SER A 255 30.53 -8.32 8.51
N LYS A 256 30.14 -7.88 7.30
CA LYS A 256 28.73 -7.76 6.88
C LYS A 256 28.08 -9.14 6.72
N ILE A 257 28.77 -10.09 6.11
CA ILE A 257 28.33 -11.50 6.00
C ILE A 257 28.08 -12.10 7.40
N ARG A 258 29.02 -11.89 8.36
CA ARG A 258 28.87 -12.39 9.72
C ARG A 258 27.66 -11.79 10.43
N ARG A 259 27.39 -10.49 10.22
CA ARG A 259 26.21 -9.80 10.80
C ARG A 259 24.91 -10.33 10.21
N LEU A 260 24.85 -10.55 8.89
CA LEU A 260 23.68 -11.10 8.22
C LEU A 260 23.40 -12.54 8.66
N LYS A 261 24.41 -13.42 8.72
CA LYS A 261 24.26 -14.77 9.25
C LYS A 261 23.75 -14.80 10.69
N GLY A 262 24.22 -13.87 11.52
CA GLY A 262 23.74 -13.74 12.89
C GLY A 262 22.34 -13.13 13.01
N ALA A 263 21.90 -12.33 12.02
CA ALA A 263 20.53 -11.83 11.96
C ALA A 263 19.56 -12.92 11.51
N ILE A 264 19.91 -13.67 10.47
CA ILE A 264 19.15 -14.82 9.96
C ILE A 264 18.90 -15.83 11.07
N GLY A 265 19.95 -16.26 11.79
CA GLY A 265 19.78 -17.23 12.89
C GLY A 265 18.86 -16.75 14.01
N ARG A 266 18.83 -15.43 14.29
CA ARG A 266 17.89 -14.88 15.29
C ARG A 266 16.45 -14.86 14.79
N ILE A 267 16.24 -14.61 13.50
CA ILE A 267 14.92 -14.64 12.87
C ILE A 267 14.39 -16.08 12.86
N GLU A 268 15.22 -17.05 12.51
CA GLU A 268 14.88 -18.48 12.54
C GLU A 268 14.48 -18.94 13.95
N GLU A 269 15.23 -18.55 14.99
CA GLU A 269 14.89 -18.84 16.38
C GLU A 269 13.55 -18.20 16.80
N GLN A 270 13.25 -17.00 16.33
CA GLN A 270 11.96 -16.34 16.60
C GLN A 270 10.80 -17.04 15.91
N ILE A 271 10.98 -17.47 14.66
CA ILE A 271 9.96 -18.25 13.93
C ILE A 271 9.70 -19.58 14.65
N GLU A 272 10.73 -20.31 15.04
CA GLU A 272 10.61 -21.58 15.76
C GLU A 272 9.85 -21.43 17.09
N ASN A 273 10.12 -20.35 17.83
CA ASN A 273 9.40 -20.06 19.08
C ASN A 273 7.93 -19.74 18.84
N LEU A 274 7.59 -19.00 17.78
CA LEU A 274 6.21 -18.69 17.42
C LEU A 274 5.47 -19.93 16.89
N ASP A 275 6.14 -20.83 16.18
CA ASP A 275 5.60 -22.12 15.75
C ASP A 275 5.22 -22.97 16.97
N ALA A 276 6.11 -23.09 17.95
CA ALA A 276 5.86 -23.83 19.19
C ALA A 276 4.70 -23.23 19.99
N GLU A 277 4.60 -21.89 20.07
CA GLU A 277 3.48 -21.21 20.74
C GLU A 277 2.16 -21.49 19.98
N SER A 278 2.16 -21.43 18.65
CA SER A 278 1.00 -21.71 17.81
C SER A 278 0.50 -23.15 17.98
N GLU A 279 1.42 -24.14 17.98
CA GLU A 279 1.08 -25.53 18.23
C GLU A 279 0.45 -25.73 19.61
N SER A 280 1.01 -25.09 20.65
CA SER A 280 0.48 -25.14 22.01
C SER A 280 -0.93 -24.57 22.11
N LEU A 281 -1.19 -23.41 21.50
CA LEU A 281 -2.50 -22.76 21.48
C LEU A 281 -3.54 -23.59 20.70
N ASN A 282 -3.14 -24.16 19.57
CA ASN A 282 -4.01 -25.07 18.80
C ASN A 282 -4.36 -26.34 19.58
N ALA A 283 -3.41 -26.92 20.32
CA ALA A 283 -3.66 -28.06 21.20
C ALA A 283 -4.59 -27.66 22.37
N GLU A 284 -4.52 -26.43 22.85
CA GLU A 284 -5.38 -25.90 23.89
C GLU A 284 -6.83 -25.71 23.41
N LEU A 285 -7.03 -25.20 22.20
CA LEU A 285 -8.34 -25.05 21.57
C LEU A 285 -9.09 -26.36 21.37
N LEU A 286 -8.36 -27.47 21.23
CA LEU A 286 -8.96 -28.82 21.08
C LEU A 286 -9.48 -29.42 22.40
N LYS A 287 -9.19 -28.81 23.55
CA LYS A 287 -9.68 -29.30 24.85
C LYS A 287 -11.18 -29.03 25.00
N PRO A 288 -12.00 -30.05 25.40
CA PRO A 288 -13.45 -29.87 25.52
C PRO A 288 -13.90 -28.79 26.49
N GLU A 289 -13.08 -28.50 27.50
CA GLU A 289 -13.32 -27.45 28.50
C GLU A 289 -13.15 -26.05 27.93
N ILE A 290 -12.24 -25.85 26.98
CA ILE A 290 -11.96 -24.57 26.31
C ILE A 290 -12.95 -24.34 25.18
N SER A 291 -13.24 -25.36 24.37
CA SER A 291 -14.20 -25.27 23.25
C SER A 291 -15.64 -24.94 23.69
N ALA A 292 -15.98 -25.12 24.97
CA ALA A 292 -17.25 -24.70 25.55
C ALA A 292 -17.25 -23.24 26.08
N ASP A 293 -16.07 -22.61 26.21
CA ASP A 293 -15.90 -21.25 26.73
C ASP A 293 -15.64 -20.28 25.59
N TYR A 294 -16.70 -19.58 25.16
CA TYR A 294 -16.65 -18.68 24.00
C TYR A 294 -15.63 -17.54 24.14
N GLU A 295 -15.44 -16.99 25.35
CA GLU A 295 -14.49 -15.89 25.59
C GLU A 295 -13.04 -16.37 25.40
N LYS A 296 -12.71 -17.56 25.95
CA LYS A 296 -11.37 -18.15 25.78
C LYS A 296 -11.07 -18.56 24.34
N VAL A 297 -12.04 -19.07 23.62
CA VAL A 297 -11.88 -19.41 22.21
C VAL A 297 -11.53 -18.16 21.39
N ILE A 298 -12.22 -17.02 21.64
CA ILE A 298 -11.90 -15.76 20.97
C ILE A 298 -10.50 -15.27 21.34
N GLU A 299 -10.13 -15.33 22.62
CA GLU A 299 -8.80 -14.87 23.06
C GLU A 299 -7.68 -15.68 22.39
N LEU A 300 -7.79 -17.02 22.39
CA LEU A 300 -6.79 -17.89 21.77
C LEU A 300 -6.74 -17.72 20.25
N THR A 301 -7.89 -17.55 19.60
CA THR A 301 -7.95 -17.29 18.15
C THR A 301 -7.29 -15.96 17.78
N ASN A 302 -7.56 -14.88 18.52
CA ASN A 302 -6.91 -13.60 18.31
C ASN A 302 -5.39 -13.67 18.53
N ARG A 303 -4.95 -14.49 19.47
CA ARG A 303 -3.51 -14.71 19.69
C ARG A 303 -2.88 -15.46 18.53
N LEU A 304 -3.55 -16.49 17.97
CA LEU A 304 -3.10 -17.22 16.77
C LEU A 304 -3.01 -16.31 15.56
N ASP A 305 -3.98 -15.42 15.34
CA ASP A 305 -3.95 -14.43 14.25
C ASP A 305 -2.77 -13.47 14.41
N THR A 306 -2.49 -13.05 15.65
CA THR A 306 -1.32 -12.20 15.94
C THR A 306 -0.01 -12.92 15.65
N ILE A 307 0.11 -14.19 16.03
CA ILE A 307 1.28 -15.03 15.75
C ILE A 307 1.46 -15.19 14.24
N GLY A 308 0.38 -15.47 13.49
CA GLY A 308 0.43 -15.58 12.04
C GLY A 308 1.00 -14.32 11.37
N THR A 309 0.52 -13.15 11.78
CA THR A 309 1.03 -11.86 11.27
C THR A 309 2.51 -11.66 11.61
N GLN A 310 2.93 -12.01 12.83
CA GLN A 310 4.33 -11.91 13.23
C GLN A 310 5.24 -12.88 12.45
N GLN A 311 4.77 -14.08 12.16
CA GLN A 311 5.49 -15.06 11.35
C GLN A 311 5.67 -14.57 9.90
N GLU A 312 4.63 -13.99 9.29
CA GLU A 312 4.71 -13.40 7.95
C GLU A 312 5.76 -12.28 7.89
N ASP A 313 5.76 -11.38 8.88
CA ASP A 313 6.74 -10.30 8.96
C ASP A 313 8.19 -10.83 9.12
N LEU A 314 8.37 -11.87 9.94
CA LEU A 314 9.68 -12.48 10.14
C LEU A 314 10.17 -13.25 8.92
N LEU A 315 9.28 -13.94 8.20
CA LEU A 315 9.62 -14.62 6.95
C LEU A 315 10.08 -13.63 5.88
N LEU A 316 9.42 -12.48 5.76
CA LEU A 316 9.85 -11.41 4.86
C LEU A 316 11.25 -10.89 5.20
N GLN A 317 11.53 -10.67 6.51
CA GLN A 317 12.85 -10.23 6.95
C GLN A 317 13.92 -11.31 6.73
N TRP A 318 13.56 -12.58 6.86
CA TRP A 318 14.43 -13.71 6.58
C TRP A 318 14.79 -13.77 5.10
N GLU A 319 13.80 -13.67 4.20
CA GLU A 319 14.01 -13.64 2.74
C GLU A 319 14.91 -12.47 2.34
N GLU A 320 14.64 -11.25 2.82
CA GLU A 320 15.47 -10.07 2.54
C GLU A 320 16.93 -10.25 2.99
N SER A 321 17.11 -10.82 4.19
CA SER A 321 18.45 -11.07 4.75
C SER A 321 19.20 -12.16 3.99
N HIS A 322 18.49 -13.17 3.52
CA HIS A 322 19.05 -14.26 2.70
C HIS A 322 19.46 -13.79 1.31
N GLU A 323 18.62 -13.00 0.64
CA GLU A 323 18.98 -12.42 -0.66
C GLU A 323 20.21 -11.51 -0.57
N GLU A 324 20.31 -10.70 0.51
CA GLU A 324 21.48 -9.84 0.71
C GLU A 324 22.74 -10.67 0.97
N LEU A 325 22.63 -11.78 1.69
CA LEU A 325 23.70 -12.70 1.96
C LEU A 325 24.19 -13.38 0.67
N GLU A 326 23.29 -13.90 -0.16
CA GLU A 326 23.61 -14.54 -1.45
C GLU A 326 24.31 -13.57 -2.40
N LYS A 327 23.83 -12.32 -2.51
CA LYS A 327 24.48 -11.27 -3.32
C LYS A 327 25.91 -11.01 -2.85
N LEU A 328 26.13 -10.97 -1.54
CA LEU A 328 27.47 -10.77 -0.96
C LEU A 328 28.37 -12.01 -1.13
N GLU A 329 27.84 -13.22 -1.16
CA GLU A 329 28.61 -14.46 -1.37
C GLU A 329 28.93 -14.67 -2.86
N ALA A 330 28.01 -14.37 -3.79
CA ALA A 330 28.22 -14.50 -5.24
C ALA A 330 29.35 -13.59 -5.78
N ASP A 331 29.46 -12.38 -5.24
CA ASP A 331 30.59 -11.51 -5.57
C ASP A 331 31.97 -12.04 -5.08
N THR A 332 32.04 -13.17 -4.39
CA THR A 332 33.29 -13.78 -3.89
C THR A 332 33.93 -14.70 -4.93
N GLU A 333 33.17 -15.19 -5.90
CA GLU A 333 33.62 -16.17 -6.92
C GLU A 333 34.08 -15.51 -8.24
N THR A 334 34.04 -14.17 -8.31
CA THR A 334 34.53 -13.42 -9.48
C THR A 334 35.76 -12.59 -9.11
#